data_5de690444ddfb544b5cf7ae0626938f6
#
_entry.id   5de690444ddfb544b5cf7ae0626938f6
#
_cell.length_a   1.000
_cell.length_b   1.000
_cell.length_c   1.000
_cell.angle_alpha   90.00
_cell.angle_beta   90.00
_cell.angle_gamma   90.00
#
_symmetry.space_group_name_H-M   'P 1'
#
loop_
_entity.id
_entity.type
_entity.pdbx_description
1 polymer ?
#
loop_
_entity_poly.entity_id
_entity_poly.type
_entity_poly.pdbx_seq_one_letter_code
_entity_poly.pdbx_strand_id
1 'polypeptide(L)'
;TDYANDRQVFGREIGKNQGIQFPIAEAYMATEAANLMVEKAAEVYEGGGRAGAEANMAKYLASEASWQAADMCMQTHGGFAFAEEYDVERKFRETRLYRIAPVSNNLVLSFIGEHVLGMPKSY
;
A
#
# COMPACT_ATOMS: atom_id res chain seq x y z
N THR A 1 -8.69 -0.64 -11.46
CA THR A 1 -9.15 -1.73 -12.34
C THR A 1 -10.23 -1.25 -13.29
N ASP A 2 -11.33 -0.68 -12.81
CA ASP A 2 -12.50 -0.28 -13.62
C ASP A 2 -12.11 0.65 -14.76
N TYR A 3 -11.38 1.72 -14.47
CA TYR A 3 -10.87 2.62 -15.49
C TYR A 3 -10.03 1.88 -16.57
N ALA A 4 -9.20 0.92 -16.17
CA ALA A 4 -8.39 0.15 -17.12
C ALA A 4 -9.23 -0.76 -18.02
N ASN A 5 -10.38 -1.24 -17.54
CA ASN A 5 -11.31 -2.06 -18.31
C ASN A 5 -12.19 -1.21 -19.24
N ASP A 6 -12.50 0.03 -18.86
CA ASP A 6 -13.42 0.88 -19.62
C ASP A 6 -12.70 1.81 -20.61
N ARG A 7 -11.51 2.28 -20.26
CA ARG A 7 -10.74 3.22 -21.08
C ARG A 7 -10.21 2.55 -22.34
N GLN A 8 -10.61 3.07 -23.49
CA GLN A 8 -10.13 2.60 -24.79
C GLN A 8 -9.09 3.55 -25.39
N VAL A 9 -7.99 2.97 -25.88
CA VAL A 9 -6.95 3.67 -26.63
C VAL A 9 -6.49 2.73 -27.75
N PHE A 10 -6.32 3.28 -28.95
CA PHE A 10 -6.02 2.50 -30.16
C PHE A 10 -7.01 1.35 -30.43
N GLY A 11 -8.30 1.59 -30.17
CA GLY A 11 -9.38 0.65 -30.47
C GLY A 11 -9.51 -0.55 -29.52
N ARG A 12 -8.86 -0.51 -28.36
CA ARG A 12 -8.99 -1.55 -27.33
C ARG A 12 -8.85 -0.98 -25.93
N GLU A 13 -9.33 -1.72 -24.93
CA GLU A 13 -9.21 -1.37 -23.53
C GLU A 13 -7.73 -1.36 -23.11
N ILE A 14 -7.31 -0.35 -22.34
CA ILE A 14 -5.92 -0.23 -21.87
C ILE A 14 -5.54 -1.38 -20.93
N GLY A 15 -6.50 -1.97 -20.22
CA GLY A 15 -6.33 -3.13 -19.36
C GLY A 15 -5.84 -4.39 -20.10
N LYS A 16 -5.90 -4.42 -21.43
CA LYS A 16 -5.29 -5.49 -22.25
C LYS A 16 -3.77 -5.40 -22.37
N ASN A 17 -3.18 -4.32 -21.91
CA ASN A 17 -1.72 -4.15 -21.94
C ASN A 17 -1.08 -4.68 -20.66
N GLN A 18 -0.06 -5.54 -20.79
CA GLN A 18 0.68 -6.08 -19.63
C GLN A 18 1.32 -4.99 -18.77
N GLY A 19 1.77 -3.88 -19.40
CA GLY A 19 2.27 -2.70 -18.71
C GLY A 19 1.25 -1.99 -17.80
N ILE A 20 -0.03 -2.31 -17.93
CA ILE A 20 -1.13 -1.85 -17.05
C ILE A 20 -1.55 -2.99 -16.11
N GLN A 21 -1.73 -4.20 -16.62
CA GLN A 21 -2.20 -5.35 -15.83
C GLN A 21 -1.23 -5.72 -14.71
N PHE A 22 0.06 -5.85 -15.02
CA PHE A 22 1.05 -6.37 -14.07
C PHE A 22 1.22 -5.46 -12.86
N PRO A 23 1.42 -4.14 -13.01
CA PRO A 23 1.52 -3.25 -11.86
C PRO A 23 0.24 -3.21 -11.00
N ILE A 24 -0.95 -3.29 -11.61
CA ILE A 24 -2.22 -3.37 -10.88
C ILE A 24 -2.29 -4.69 -10.09
N ALA A 25 -1.91 -5.82 -10.71
CA ALA A 25 -1.89 -7.11 -10.04
C ALA A 25 -0.90 -7.14 -8.87
N GLU A 26 0.30 -6.57 -9.04
CA GLU A 26 1.30 -6.44 -7.96
C GLU A 26 0.77 -5.59 -6.79
N ALA A 27 0.15 -4.44 -7.09
CA ALA A 27 -0.46 -3.60 -6.06
C ALA A 27 -1.59 -4.31 -5.32
N TYR A 28 -2.42 -5.08 -6.02
CA TYR A 28 -3.46 -5.91 -5.41
C TYR A 28 -2.86 -6.95 -4.46
N MET A 29 -1.87 -7.74 -4.93
CA MET A 29 -1.21 -8.75 -4.09
C MET A 29 -0.55 -8.15 -2.85
N ALA A 30 0.09 -6.99 -2.98
CA ALA A 30 0.68 -6.29 -1.84
C ALA A 30 -0.39 -5.85 -0.82
N THR A 31 -1.55 -5.42 -1.30
CA THR A 31 -2.69 -5.04 -0.45
C THR A 31 -3.23 -6.25 0.31
N GLU A 32 -3.42 -7.39 -0.37
CA GLU A 32 -3.87 -8.62 0.27
C GLU A 32 -2.88 -9.12 1.33
N ALA A 33 -1.58 -9.07 1.05
CA ALA A 33 -0.55 -9.43 2.03
C ALA A 33 -0.57 -8.50 3.26
N ALA A 34 -0.80 -7.21 3.05
CA ALA A 34 -0.95 -6.24 4.14
C ALA A 34 -2.20 -6.53 4.98
N ASN A 35 -3.34 -6.85 4.36
CA ASN A 35 -4.58 -7.22 5.04
C ASN A 35 -4.40 -8.46 5.91
N LEU A 36 -3.75 -9.51 5.41
CA LEU A 36 -3.45 -10.70 6.20
C LEU A 36 -2.59 -10.39 7.43
N MET A 37 -1.67 -9.42 7.34
CA MET A 37 -0.88 -8.99 8.50
C MET A 37 -1.72 -8.18 9.49
N VAL A 38 -2.69 -7.38 9.04
CA VAL A 38 -3.65 -6.68 9.91
C VAL A 38 -4.50 -7.68 10.67
N GLU A 39 -5.05 -8.69 9.98
CA GLU A 39 -5.83 -9.77 10.60
C GLU A 39 -4.98 -10.52 11.64
N LYS A 40 -3.74 -10.86 11.31
CA LYS A 40 -2.81 -11.50 12.24
C LYS A 40 -2.56 -10.65 13.49
N ALA A 41 -2.39 -9.35 13.35
CA ALA A 41 -2.21 -8.45 14.48
C ALA A 41 -3.46 -8.40 15.37
N ALA A 42 -4.64 -8.37 14.76
CA ALA A 42 -5.93 -8.41 15.47
C ALA A 42 -6.10 -9.73 16.25
N GLU A 43 -5.86 -10.87 15.61
CA GLU A 43 -5.94 -12.19 16.24
C GLU A 43 -5.03 -12.32 17.48
N VAL A 44 -3.77 -11.86 17.36
CA VAL A 44 -2.82 -11.88 18.48
C VAL A 44 -3.31 -11.02 19.64
N TYR A 45 -3.83 -9.82 19.33
CA TYR A 45 -4.35 -8.89 20.34
C TYR A 45 -5.60 -9.45 21.03
N GLU A 46 -6.57 -9.93 20.27
CA GLU A 46 -7.80 -10.53 20.79
C GLU A 46 -7.56 -11.78 21.62
N GLY A 47 -6.53 -12.55 21.26
CA GLY A 47 -6.04 -13.70 22.05
C GLY A 47 -5.31 -13.32 23.33
N GLY A 48 -5.21 -12.03 23.68
CA GLY A 48 -4.52 -11.52 24.88
C GLY A 48 -3.01 -11.48 24.75
N GLY A 49 -2.47 -11.63 23.54
CA GLY A 49 -1.04 -11.54 23.24
C GLY A 49 -0.55 -10.10 23.06
N ARG A 50 0.78 -9.95 22.97
CA ARG A 50 1.44 -8.66 22.68
C ARG A 50 1.62 -8.51 21.17
N ALA A 51 0.68 -7.86 20.51
CA ALA A 51 0.67 -7.68 19.07
C ALA A 51 1.62 -6.57 18.54
N GLY A 52 2.62 -6.17 19.30
CA GLY A 52 3.49 -5.04 18.93
C GLY A 52 4.28 -5.27 17.64
N ALA A 53 4.80 -6.47 17.45
CA ALA A 53 5.53 -6.83 16.23
C ALA A 53 4.59 -6.85 15.02
N GLU A 54 3.47 -7.56 15.13
CA GLU A 54 2.48 -7.72 14.07
C GLU A 54 1.85 -6.38 13.68
N ALA A 55 1.49 -5.54 14.66
CA ALA A 55 0.93 -4.21 14.41
C ALA A 55 1.90 -3.28 13.67
N ASN A 56 3.19 -3.32 14.03
CA ASN A 56 4.22 -2.56 13.31
C ASN A 56 4.41 -3.09 11.89
N MET A 57 4.47 -4.40 11.69
CA MET A 57 4.55 -5.01 10.36
C MET A 57 3.32 -4.67 9.52
N ALA A 58 2.11 -4.78 10.08
CA ALA A 58 0.86 -4.43 9.41
C ALA A 58 0.86 -2.97 8.96
N LYS A 59 1.24 -2.04 9.84
CA LYS A 59 1.34 -0.61 9.52
C LYS A 59 2.33 -0.34 8.39
N TYR A 60 3.50 -0.97 8.43
CA TYR A 60 4.51 -0.79 7.39
C TYR A 60 4.00 -1.31 6.04
N LEU A 61 3.56 -2.56 5.99
CA LEU A 61 3.07 -3.19 4.77
C LEU A 61 1.87 -2.44 4.17
N ALA A 62 0.90 -2.06 4.98
CA ALA A 62 -0.28 -1.32 4.51
C ALA A 62 0.09 0.06 3.95
N SER A 63 1.00 0.79 4.58
CA SER A 63 1.43 2.09 4.09
C SER A 63 2.23 2.02 2.79
N GLU A 64 3.07 0.99 2.62
CA GLU A 64 3.79 0.77 1.36
C GLU A 64 2.84 0.30 0.25
N ALA A 65 1.94 -0.64 0.54
CA ALA A 65 0.96 -1.14 -0.43
C ALA A 65 0.01 -0.02 -0.90
N SER A 66 -0.50 0.81 0.02
CA SER A 66 -1.38 1.92 -0.34
C SER A 66 -0.67 2.98 -1.20
N TRP A 67 0.58 3.27 -0.91
CA TRP A 67 1.40 4.18 -1.71
C TRP A 67 1.63 3.61 -3.12
N GLN A 68 2.04 2.35 -3.23
CA GLN A 68 2.24 1.68 -4.51
C GLN A 68 0.95 1.65 -5.33
N ALA A 69 -0.18 1.31 -4.72
CA ALA A 69 -1.47 1.27 -5.39
C ALA A 69 -1.90 2.65 -5.91
N ALA A 70 -1.67 3.71 -5.12
CA ALA A 70 -1.99 5.08 -5.52
C ALA A 70 -1.11 5.55 -6.69
N ASP A 71 0.19 5.23 -6.67
CA ASP A 71 1.12 5.54 -7.76
C ASP A 71 0.71 4.83 -9.06
N MET A 72 0.38 3.55 -8.98
CA MET A 72 -0.12 2.78 -10.13
C MET A 72 -1.47 3.30 -10.63
N CYS A 73 -2.32 3.79 -9.74
CA CYS A 73 -3.58 4.42 -10.11
C CYS A 73 -3.34 5.71 -10.90
N MET A 74 -2.43 6.57 -10.43
CA MET A 74 -1.99 7.78 -11.16
C MET A 74 -1.48 7.43 -12.56
N GLN A 75 -0.58 6.46 -12.64
CA GLN A 75 0.02 6.02 -13.90
C GLN A 75 -1.04 5.45 -14.87
N THR A 76 -1.98 4.66 -14.36
CA THR A 76 -3.05 4.05 -15.17
C THR A 76 -4.01 5.08 -15.75
N HIS A 77 -4.37 6.11 -14.98
CA HIS A 77 -5.26 7.19 -15.42
C HIS A 77 -4.55 8.21 -16.33
N GLY A 78 -3.22 8.30 -16.25
CA GLY A 78 -2.46 9.29 -17.01
C GLY A 78 -2.91 10.71 -16.68
N GLY A 79 -3.16 11.55 -17.68
CA GLY A 79 -3.62 12.93 -17.47
C GLY A 79 -4.92 13.05 -16.68
N PHE A 80 -5.83 12.09 -16.80
CA PHE A 80 -7.08 12.06 -16.04
C PHE A 80 -6.90 11.83 -14.55
N ALA A 81 -5.73 11.35 -14.11
CA ALA A 81 -5.43 11.23 -12.69
C ALA A 81 -5.45 12.56 -11.94
N PHE A 82 -5.26 13.68 -12.65
CA PHE A 82 -5.26 15.04 -12.09
C PHE A 82 -6.63 15.70 -12.16
N ALA A 83 -7.63 15.07 -12.79
CA ALA A 83 -8.98 15.59 -12.87
C ALA A 83 -9.75 15.32 -11.57
N GLU A 84 -10.46 16.33 -11.08
CA GLU A 84 -11.19 16.25 -9.80
C GLU A 84 -12.25 15.13 -9.80
N GLU A 85 -12.81 14.82 -10.97
CA GLU A 85 -13.85 13.80 -11.14
C GLU A 85 -13.40 12.38 -10.78
N TYR A 86 -12.10 12.10 -10.85
CA TYR A 86 -11.54 10.77 -10.53
C TYR A 86 -10.99 10.64 -9.12
N ASP A 87 -10.78 11.75 -8.41
CA ASP A 87 -10.29 11.76 -7.02
C ASP A 87 -8.92 11.06 -6.80
N VAL A 88 -8.23 10.73 -7.87
CA VAL A 88 -6.98 9.94 -7.82
C VAL A 88 -5.83 10.74 -7.23
N GLU A 89 -5.67 12.02 -7.64
CA GLU A 89 -4.59 12.87 -7.13
C GLU A 89 -4.72 13.12 -5.62
N ARG A 90 -5.95 13.25 -5.12
CA ARG A 90 -6.22 13.41 -3.70
C ARG A 90 -5.80 12.15 -2.94
N LYS A 91 -6.19 10.98 -3.40
CA LYS A 91 -5.82 9.68 -2.81
C LYS A 91 -4.31 9.47 -2.82
N PHE A 92 -3.63 9.84 -3.90
CA PHE A 92 -2.17 9.79 -3.98
C PHE A 92 -1.52 10.64 -2.88
N ARG A 93 -1.97 11.88 -2.67
CA ARG A 93 -1.46 12.75 -1.60
C ARG A 93 -1.76 12.21 -0.20
N GLU A 94 -2.98 11.69 0.02
CA GLU A 94 -3.39 11.11 1.30
C GLU A 94 -2.54 9.89 1.67
N THR A 95 -2.33 8.96 0.74
CA THR A 95 -1.56 7.74 1.01
C THR A 95 -0.10 8.03 1.35
N ARG A 96 0.47 9.12 0.83
CA ARG A 96 1.82 9.54 1.19
C ARG A 96 1.97 9.84 2.69
N LEU A 97 0.92 10.36 3.31
CA LEU A 97 0.90 10.64 4.74
C LEU A 97 1.14 9.39 5.59
N TYR A 98 0.57 8.25 5.21
CA TYR A 98 0.66 7.01 5.98
C TYR A 98 2.08 6.45 6.13
N ARG A 99 3.00 6.82 5.27
CA ARG A 99 4.43 6.47 5.41
C ARG A 99 5.17 7.30 6.45
N ILE A 100 4.57 8.44 6.86
CA ILE A 100 5.17 9.43 7.76
C ILE A 100 4.47 9.44 9.12
N ALA A 101 3.14 9.36 9.14
CA ALA A 101 2.31 9.53 10.32
C ALA A 101 1.34 8.32 10.52
N PRO A 102 0.84 8.08 11.76
CA PRO A 102 1.26 8.72 13.01
C PRO A 102 2.65 8.25 13.47
N VAL A 103 3.11 7.08 13.01
CA VAL A 103 4.45 6.52 13.24
C VAL A 103 5.13 6.37 11.89
N SER A 104 6.29 6.96 11.71
CA SER A 104 7.01 6.85 10.44
C SER A 104 7.48 5.42 10.17
N ASN A 105 7.57 5.06 8.87
CA ASN A 105 8.07 3.75 8.47
C ASN A 105 9.52 3.51 8.95
N ASN A 106 10.33 4.56 9.10
CA ASN A 106 11.67 4.43 9.65
C ASN A 106 11.65 3.96 11.11
N LEU A 107 10.74 4.51 11.94
CA LEU A 107 10.58 4.06 13.33
C LEU A 107 10.06 2.63 13.41
N VAL A 108 9.16 2.23 12.51
CA VAL A 108 8.70 0.84 12.42
C VAL A 108 9.87 -0.10 12.09
N LEU A 109 10.70 0.23 11.11
CA LEU A 109 11.87 -0.58 10.75
C LEU A 109 12.88 -0.67 11.90
N SER A 110 13.14 0.44 12.62
CA SER A 110 13.98 0.44 13.81
C SER A 110 13.41 -0.48 14.90
N PHE A 111 12.10 -0.41 15.16
CA PHE A 111 11.44 -1.28 16.12
C PHE A 111 11.60 -2.77 15.76
N ILE A 112 11.35 -3.12 14.51
CA ILE A 112 11.51 -4.51 14.05
C ILE A 112 12.97 -4.96 14.16
N GLY A 113 13.91 -4.13 13.73
CA GLY A 113 15.34 -4.45 13.83
C GLY A 113 15.79 -4.68 15.27
N GLU A 114 15.43 -3.79 16.18
CA GLU A 114 15.86 -3.85 17.57
C GLU A 114 15.09 -4.90 18.40
N HIS A 115 13.77 -4.88 18.36
CA HIS A 115 12.95 -5.64 19.29
C HIS A 115 12.49 -7.01 18.77
N VAL A 116 12.48 -7.22 17.46
CA VAL A 116 12.08 -8.51 16.87
C VAL A 116 13.29 -9.30 16.42
N LEU A 117 14.25 -8.66 15.74
CA LEU A 117 15.45 -9.31 15.22
C LEU A 117 16.64 -9.30 16.21
N GLY A 118 16.55 -8.55 17.31
CA GLY A 118 17.60 -8.47 18.33
C GLY A 118 18.86 -7.73 17.86
N MET A 119 18.72 -6.83 16.88
CA MET A 119 19.85 -6.05 16.37
C MET A 119 20.21 -4.91 17.35
N PRO A 120 21.47 -4.43 17.34
CA PRO A 120 21.85 -3.28 18.13
C PRO A 120 21.05 -2.03 17.76
N LYS A 121 20.75 -1.19 18.75
CA LYS A 121 20.08 0.08 18.54
C LYS A 121 20.88 0.98 17.59
N SER A 122 20.22 1.58 16.62
CA SER A 122 20.87 2.34 15.55
C SER A 122 21.01 3.85 15.83
N TYR A 123 20.49 4.34 16.95
CA TYR A 123 20.50 5.78 17.34
C TYR A 123 20.58 5.95 18.84
#